data_f309012f2cdcb3eaa32e91f9ee3af75a
#
_entry.id   f309012f2cdcb3eaa32e91f9ee3af75a
#
_cell.length_a   1.000
_cell.length_b   1.000
_cell.length_c   1.000
_cell.angle_alpha   90.00
_cell.angle_beta   90.00
_cell.angle_gamma   90.00
#
_symmetry.space_group_name_H-M   'P 1'
#
loop_
_entity.id
_entity.type
_entity.pdbx_description
1 polymer ?
#
loop_
_entity_poly.entity_id
_entity_poly.type
_entity_poly.pdbx_seq_one_letter_code
_entity_poly.pdbx_strand_id
1 'polypeptide(L)'
;SLRTLHILVQSIELSTAPIITVLCSDLMTPLKHKKLIYTLIGVHAGLEVLSAFFGFIFSVDAQNVYHHETFYWVYVLAYVSGVLLFIGQLLSESSHHYGLYRALVIVLPVFFFCGLFLQYGAGVRIMWACSAVDVLMIYILYSELTQKIDALTHLLNRRSYESRPASLRGHA
;
A
#
# COMPACT_ATOMS: atom_id res chain seq x y z
N SER A 1 -29.08 -8.96 -8.37
CA SER A 1 -28.69 -9.27 -9.77
C SER A 1 -27.17 -9.33 -9.87
N LEU A 2 -26.64 -9.96 -10.93
CA LEU A 2 -25.19 -10.05 -11.19
C LEU A 2 -24.56 -8.65 -11.31
N ARG A 3 -25.27 -7.72 -11.91
CA ARG A 3 -24.89 -6.30 -12.01
C ARG A 3 -24.74 -5.65 -10.64
N THR A 4 -25.66 -5.88 -9.71
CA THR A 4 -25.56 -5.32 -8.35
C THR A 4 -24.34 -5.84 -7.62
N LEU A 5 -24.03 -7.13 -7.76
CA LEU A 5 -22.83 -7.72 -7.19
C LEU A 5 -21.56 -7.09 -7.79
N HIS A 6 -21.52 -6.87 -9.10
CA HIS A 6 -20.40 -6.21 -9.77
C HIS A 6 -20.20 -4.78 -9.26
N ILE A 7 -21.25 -3.98 -9.11
CA ILE A 7 -21.19 -2.63 -8.54
C ILE A 7 -20.63 -2.66 -7.12
N LEU A 8 -21.09 -3.58 -6.27
CA LEU A 8 -20.59 -3.71 -4.91
C LEU A 8 -19.10 -4.08 -4.86
N VAL A 9 -18.69 -5.06 -5.66
CA VAL A 9 -17.28 -5.49 -5.74
C VAL A 9 -16.39 -4.34 -6.19
N GLN A 10 -16.80 -3.60 -7.23
CA GLN A 10 -16.04 -2.44 -7.73
C GLN A 10 -15.98 -1.31 -6.72
N SER A 11 -17.06 -1.01 -6.00
CA SER A 11 -17.06 -0.01 -4.94
C SER A 11 -16.09 -0.38 -3.80
N ILE A 12 -16.06 -1.65 -3.40
CA ILE A 12 -15.12 -2.16 -2.40
C ILE A 12 -13.69 -2.06 -2.92
N GLU A 13 -13.45 -2.48 -4.17
CA GLU A 13 -12.14 -2.44 -4.82
C GLU A 13 -11.58 -1.01 -4.84
N LEU A 14 -12.32 -0.04 -5.38
CA LEU A 14 -11.88 1.35 -5.51
C LEU A 14 -11.72 2.04 -4.14
N SER A 15 -12.55 1.71 -3.15
CA SER A 15 -12.41 2.24 -1.79
C SER A 15 -11.19 1.65 -1.07
N THR A 16 -10.93 0.35 -1.24
CA THR A 16 -9.95 -0.39 -0.44
C THR A 16 -8.51 -0.12 -0.90
N ALA A 17 -8.28 0.08 -2.20
CA ALA A 17 -6.94 0.24 -2.75
C ALA A 17 -6.17 1.44 -2.14
N PRO A 18 -6.70 2.68 -2.05
CA PRO A 18 -6.03 3.78 -1.37
C PRO A 18 -5.92 3.57 0.15
N ILE A 19 -6.90 2.89 0.78
CA ILE A 19 -6.86 2.59 2.22
C ILE A 19 -5.66 1.70 2.53
N ILE A 20 -5.44 0.64 1.76
CA ILE A 20 -4.32 -0.29 1.97
C ILE A 20 -2.98 0.45 1.87
N THR A 21 -2.78 1.30 0.87
CA THR A 21 -1.52 2.05 0.71
C THR A 21 -1.23 2.96 1.90
N VAL A 22 -2.25 3.65 2.43
CA VAL A 22 -2.12 4.51 3.61
C VAL A 22 -1.88 3.70 4.89
N LEU A 23 -2.57 2.56 5.07
CA LEU A 23 -2.34 1.68 6.21
C LEU A 23 -0.93 1.08 6.21
N CYS A 24 -0.43 0.66 5.04
CA CYS A 24 0.95 0.19 4.89
C CYS A 24 1.95 1.30 5.23
N SER A 25 1.68 2.54 4.80
CA SER A 25 2.49 3.70 5.16
C SER A 25 2.53 3.94 6.68
N ASP A 26 1.37 3.96 7.34
CA ASP A 26 1.26 4.19 8.80
C ASP A 26 1.87 3.06 9.62
N LEU A 27 1.87 1.83 9.09
CA LEU A 27 2.52 0.67 9.72
C LEU A 27 4.05 0.80 9.70
N MET A 28 4.61 1.29 8.59
CA MET A 28 6.06 1.45 8.44
C MET A 28 6.60 2.57 9.32
N THR A 29 5.96 3.73 9.24
CA THR A 29 6.37 4.93 10.00
C THR A 29 5.13 5.76 10.35
N PRO A 30 4.91 6.14 11.63
CA PRO A 30 3.74 6.90 12.03
C PRO A 30 3.56 8.19 11.23
N LEU A 31 2.39 8.38 10.65
CA LEU A 31 2.07 9.54 9.82
C LEU A 31 2.01 10.83 10.63
N LYS A 32 2.73 11.89 10.19
CA LYS A 32 2.74 13.21 10.88
C LYS A 32 1.34 13.84 10.98
N HIS A 33 0.53 13.73 9.91
CA HIS A 33 -0.82 14.30 9.84
C HIS A 33 -1.89 13.21 9.77
N LYS A 34 -1.78 12.21 10.64
CA LYS A 34 -2.62 11.01 10.67
C LYS A 34 -4.12 11.32 10.56
N LYS A 35 -4.63 12.24 11.39
CA LYS A 35 -6.06 12.60 11.38
C LYS A 35 -6.52 13.13 10.02
N LEU A 36 -5.76 14.03 9.41
CA LEU A 36 -6.09 14.61 8.10
C LEU A 36 -6.10 13.53 7.01
N ILE A 37 -5.06 12.68 6.96
CA ILE A 37 -4.93 11.63 5.96
C ILE A 37 -6.07 10.63 6.07
N TYR A 38 -6.38 10.15 7.29
CA TYR A 38 -7.51 9.24 7.50
C TYR A 38 -8.86 9.88 7.20
N THR A 39 -9.03 11.18 7.46
CA THR A 39 -10.25 11.91 7.07
C THR A 39 -10.39 11.96 5.55
N LEU A 40 -9.32 12.31 4.82
CA LEU A 40 -9.33 12.35 3.35
C LEU A 40 -9.66 10.99 2.73
N ILE A 41 -9.04 9.93 3.24
CA ILE A 41 -9.33 8.55 2.80
C ILE A 41 -10.77 8.14 3.14
N GLY A 42 -11.28 8.53 4.30
CA GLY A 42 -12.67 8.28 4.68
C GLY A 42 -13.67 9.01 3.77
N VAL A 43 -13.38 10.27 3.42
CA VAL A 43 -14.16 11.03 2.43
C VAL A 43 -14.12 10.36 1.06
N HIS A 44 -12.94 9.94 0.60
CA HIS A 44 -12.80 9.21 -0.66
C HIS A 44 -13.64 7.92 -0.66
N ALA A 45 -13.54 7.09 0.37
CA ALA A 45 -14.34 5.86 0.48
C ALA A 45 -15.84 6.15 0.48
N GLY A 46 -16.27 7.24 1.15
CA GLY A 46 -17.66 7.71 1.10
C GLY A 46 -18.11 8.11 -0.30
N LEU A 47 -17.26 8.79 -1.07
CA LEU A 47 -17.55 9.15 -2.47
C LEU A 47 -17.67 7.91 -3.36
N GLU A 48 -16.82 6.88 -3.17
CA GLU A 48 -16.93 5.62 -3.92
C GLU A 48 -18.26 4.89 -3.63
N VAL A 49 -18.65 4.84 -2.35
CA VAL A 49 -19.95 4.26 -1.96
C VAL A 49 -21.11 5.05 -2.58
N LEU A 50 -21.06 6.38 -2.57
CA LEU A 50 -22.06 7.22 -3.22
C LEU A 50 -22.08 6.98 -4.73
N SER A 51 -20.91 6.81 -5.37
CA SER A 51 -20.81 6.51 -6.78
C SER A 51 -21.45 5.18 -7.17
N ALA A 52 -21.48 4.20 -6.27
CA ALA A 52 -22.22 2.94 -6.50
C ALA A 52 -23.71 3.16 -6.75
N PHE A 53 -24.29 4.24 -6.20
CA PHE A 53 -25.72 4.59 -6.41
C PHE A 53 -25.93 5.57 -7.56
N PHE A 54 -25.05 6.54 -7.74
CA PHE A 54 -25.22 7.65 -8.67
C PHE A 54 -24.40 7.53 -9.95
N GLY A 55 -23.38 6.67 -9.99
CA GLY A 55 -22.58 6.39 -11.18
C GLY A 55 -21.73 7.56 -11.67
N PHE A 56 -21.09 8.35 -10.79
CA PHE A 56 -20.29 9.50 -11.20
C PHE A 56 -18.78 9.26 -11.25
N ILE A 57 -18.24 8.29 -10.49
CA ILE A 57 -16.83 7.85 -10.58
C ILE A 57 -16.74 6.64 -11.51
N PHE A 58 -17.63 5.68 -11.34
CA PHE A 58 -17.73 4.49 -12.18
C PHE A 58 -19.19 4.10 -12.39
N SER A 59 -19.46 3.38 -13.46
CA SER A 59 -20.76 2.78 -13.71
C SER A 59 -20.63 1.36 -14.26
N VAL A 60 -21.70 0.58 -14.12
CA VAL A 60 -21.82 -0.75 -14.72
C VAL A 60 -23.10 -0.76 -15.54
N ASP A 61 -22.98 -1.02 -16.83
CA ASP A 61 -24.11 -1.02 -17.76
C ASP A 61 -25.04 -2.24 -17.61
N ALA A 62 -26.08 -2.29 -18.44
CA ALA A 62 -27.03 -3.41 -18.42
C ALA A 62 -26.41 -4.73 -18.90
N GLN A 63 -25.32 -4.66 -19.67
CA GLN A 63 -24.55 -5.79 -20.19
C GLN A 63 -23.49 -6.26 -19.19
N ASN A 64 -23.46 -5.65 -17.97
CA ASN A 64 -22.51 -5.94 -16.90
C ASN A 64 -21.07 -5.55 -17.26
N VAL A 65 -20.88 -4.53 -18.10
CA VAL A 65 -19.58 -3.95 -18.46
C VAL A 65 -19.31 -2.74 -17.58
N TYR A 66 -18.08 -2.66 -17.07
CA TYR A 66 -17.59 -1.56 -16.24
C TYR A 66 -17.13 -0.38 -17.11
N HIS A 67 -17.50 0.84 -16.71
CA HIS A 67 -17.09 2.08 -17.35
C HIS A 67 -16.52 3.07 -16.34
N HIS A 68 -15.48 3.79 -16.77
CA HIS A 68 -14.95 4.94 -16.03
C HIS A 68 -15.81 6.15 -16.35
N GLU A 69 -16.26 6.87 -15.31
CA GLU A 69 -17.06 8.07 -15.44
C GLU A 69 -16.23 9.35 -15.25
N THR A 70 -16.85 10.51 -15.38
CA THR A 70 -16.20 11.81 -15.42
C THR A 70 -15.30 12.08 -14.18
N PHE A 71 -15.69 11.58 -13.02
CA PHE A 71 -14.94 11.81 -11.76
C PHE A 71 -14.00 10.65 -11.40
N TYR A 72 -13.71 9.72 -12.30
CA TYR A 72 -12.76 8.62 -12.06
C TYR A 72 -11.36 9.10 -11.63
N TRP A 73 -10.95 10.30 -12.05
CA TRP A 73 -9.71 10.92 -11.64
C TRP A 73 -9.59 11.11 -10.11
N VAL A 74 -10.71 11.21 -9.37
CA VAL A 74 -10.70 11.30 -7.89
C VAL A 74 -10.11 10.05 -7.27
N TYR A 75 -10.51 8.87 -7.76
CA TYR A 75 -9.90 7.60 -7.37
C TYR A 75 -8.40 7.55 -7.72
N VAL A 76 -8.04 7.91 -8.96
CA VAL A 76 -6.65 7.91 -9.42
C VAL A 76 -5.80 8.82 -8.53
N LEU A 77 -6.29 10.02 -8.21
CA LEU A 77 -5.58 10.97 -7.35
C LEU A 77 -5.38 10.41 -5.94
N ALA A 78 -6.41 9.85 -5.33
CA ALA A 78 -6.33 9.27 -3.99
C ALA A 78 -5.34 8.10 -3.96
N TYR A 79 -5.39 7.21 -4.94
CA TYR A 79 -4.52 6.05 -5.04
C TYR A 79 -3.05 6.44 -5.28
N VAL A 80 -2.78 7.30 -6.26
CA VAL A 80 -1.43 7.79 -6.57
C VAL A 80 -0.84 8.55 -5.36
N SER A 81 -1.64 9.37 -4.68
CA SER A 81 -1.20 10.07 -3.46
C SER A 81 -0.80 9.09 -2.35
N GLY A 82 -1.58 8.03 -2.15
CA GLY A 82 -1.27 6.96 -1.20
C GLY A 82 0.04 6.24 -1.54
N VAL A 83 0.24 5.89 -2.82
CA VAL A 83 1.46 5.25 -3.32
C VAL A 83 2.69 6.16 -3.14
N LEU A 84 2.58 7.44 -3.50
CA LEU A 84 3.67 8.40 -3.35
C LEU A 84 4.03 8.62 -1.87
N LEU A 85 3.04 8.67 -0.99
CA LEU A 85 3.25 8.75 0.45
C LEU A 85 3.99 7.52 0.97
N PHE A 86 3.59 6.32 0.53
CA PHE A 86 4.24 5.07 0.90
C PHE A 86 5.69 5.01 0.40
N ILE A 87 5.95 5.35 -0.88
CA ILE A 87 7.30 5.40 -1.44
C ILE A 87 8.17 6.43 -0.70
N GLY A 88 7.62 7.61 -0.41
CA GLY A 88 8.33 8.65 0.32
C GLY A 88 8.78 8.20 1.71
N GLN A 89 7.94 7.46 2.42
CA GLN A 89 8.30 6.87 3.72
C GLN A 89 9.34 5.76 3.59
N LEU A 90 9.19 4.86 2.62
CA LEU A 90 10.20 3.83 2.36
C LEU A 90 11.57 4.44 2.08
N LEU A 91 11.65 5.48 1.26
CA LEU A 91 12.90 6.17 0.94
C LEU A 91 13.50 6.86 2.18
N SER A 92 12.67 7.52 2.98
CA SER A 92 13.11 8.17 4.22
C SER A 92 13.69 7.16 5.21
N GLU A 93 13.04 6.03 5.40
CA GLU A 93 13.47 5.00 6.34
C GLU A 93 14.70 4.23 5.83
N SER A 94 14.84 4.06 4.52
CA SER A 94 15.97 3.34 3.91
C SER A 94 17.32 3.98 4.20
N SER A 95 17.36 5.28 4.52
CA SER A 95 18.59 5.99 4.87
C SER A 95 19.21 5.51 6.20
N HIS A 96 18.37 4.96 7.08
CA HIS A 96 18.78 4.50 8.41
C HIS A 96 19.09 2.99 8.51
N HIS A 97 18.74 2.20 7.48
CA HIS A 97 18.89 0.74 7.48
C HIS A 97 19.70 0.24 6.29
N TYR A 98 20.59 -0.73 6.50
CA TYR A 98 21.46 -1.31 5.47
C TYR A 98 20.98 -2.70 5.01
N GLY A 99 21.33 -3.10 3.78
CA GLY A 99 21.15 -4.45 3.27
C GLY A 99 19.75 -4.75 2.74
N LEU A 100 19.07 -5.76 3.28
CA LEU A 100 17.77 -6.27 2.81
C LEU A 100 16.71 -5.16 2.70
N TYR A 101 16.72 -4.21 3.62
CA TYR A 101 15.78 -3.08 3.61
C TYR A 101 15.90 -2.23 2.34
N ARG A 102 17.13 -1.90 1.92
CA ARG A 102 17.38 -1.17 0.66
C ARG A 102 16.89 -1.92 -0.58
N ALA A 103 17.09 -3.23 -0.62
CA ALA A 103 16.59 -4.05 -1.71
C ALA A 103 15.05 -4.01 -1.80
N LEU A 104 14.36 -4.12 -0.66
CA LEU A 104 12.90 -4.07 -0.61
C LEU A 104 12.33 -2.71 -1.01
N VAL A 105 12.98 -1.60 -0.63
CA VAL A 105 12.60 -0.24 -1.06
C VAL A 105 12.57 -0.10 -2.59
N ILE A 106 13.40 -0.85 -3.29
CA ILE A 106 13.43 -0.85 -4.76
C ILE A 106 12.46 -1.89 -5.33
N VAL A 107 12.44 -3.10 -4.76
CA VAL A 107 11.66 -4.23 -5.28
C VAL A 107 10.15 -3.97 -5.18
N LEU A 108 9.66 -3.43 -4.07
CA LEU A 108 8.23 -3.17 -3.87
C LEU A 108 7.64 -2.22 -4.92
N PRO A 109 8.19 -1.00 -5.13
CA PRO A 109 7.69 -0.12 -6.18
C PRO A 109 7.82 -0.70 -7.59
N VAL A 110 8.92 -1.39 -7.88
CA VAL A 110 9.12 -2.04 -9.20
C VAL A 110 8.06 -3.10 -9.43
N PHE A 111 7.80 -3.95 -8.45
CA PHE A 111 6.79 -5.01 -8.56
C PHE A 111 5.39 -4.43 -8.73
N PHE A 112 5.06 -3.39 -7.98
CA PHE A 112 3.82 -2.64 -8.10
C PHE A 112 3.65 -2.04 -9.52
N PHE A 113 4.67 -1.32 -10.03
CA PHE A 113 4.62 -0.72 -11.36
C PHE A 113 4.57 -1.77 -12.48
N CYS A 114 5.22 -2.93 -12.31
CA CYS A 114 5.08 -4.06 -13.23
C CYS A 114 3.63 -4.56 -13.29
N GLY A 115 2.97 -4.71 -12.13
CA GLY A 115 1.56 -5.08 -12.07
C GLY A 115 0.65 -4.08 -12.79
N LEU A 116 0.91 -2.79 -12.58
CA LEU A 116 0.20 -1.68 -13.21
C LEU A 116 0.39 -1.70 -14.73
N PHE A 117 1.62 -1.86 -15.21
CA PHE A 117 1.95 -1.95 -16.63
C PHE A 117 1.28 -3.14 -17.31
N LEU A 118 1.28 -4.32 -16.67
CA LEU A 118 0.63 -5.51 -17.21
C LEU A 118 -0.89 -5.35 -17.24
N GLN A 119 -1.49 -4.70 -16.25
CA GLN A 119 -2.93 -4.46 -16.23
C GLN A 119 -3.37 -3.49 -17.33
N TYR A 120 -2.69 -2.37 -17.48
CA TYR A 120 -3.09 -1.34 -18.46
C TYR A 120 -2.51 -1.58 -19.87
N GLY A 121 -1.32 -2.17 -19.98
CA GLY A 121 -0.65 -2.44 -21.25
C GLY A 121 -1.06 -3.76 -21.90
N ALA A 122 -1.19 -4.82 -21.12
CA ALA A 122 -1.51 -6.17 -21.63
C ALA A 122 -2.95 -6.62 -21.28
N GLY A 123 -3.74 -5.82 -20.56
CA GLY A 123 -5.11 -6.16 -20.15
C GLY A 123 -5.21 -7.31 -19.13
N VAL A 124 -4.10 -7.67 -18.48
CA VAL A 124 -4.06 -8.77 -17.51
C VAL A 124 -4.40 -8.24 -16.12
N ARG A 125 -5.51 -8.68 -15.54
CA ARG A 125 -6.00 -8.24 -14.21
C ARG A 125 -5.23 -8.89 -13.07
N ILE A 126 -3.96 -8.49 -12.86
CA ILE A 126 -3.09 -9.05 -11.80
C ILE A 126 -2.72 -8.05 -10.71
N MET A 127 -3.19 -6.80 -10.79
CA MET A 127 -2.80 -5.74 -9.85
C MET A 127 -3.10 -6.10 -8.40
N TRP A 128 -4.24 -6.75 -8.12
CA TRP A 128 -4.59 -7.21 -6.78
C TRP A 128 -3.65 -8.30 -6.26
N ALA A 129 -3.20 -9.20 -7.13
CA ALA A 129 -2.21 -10.20 -6.78
C ALA A 129 -0.87 -9.54 -6.44
N CYS A 130 -0.43 -8.57 -7.23
CA CYS A 130 0.78 -7.78 -6.96
C CYS A 130 0.66 -7.03 -5.62
N SER A 131 -0.46 -6.34 -5.39
CA SER A 131 -0.70 -5.64 -4.11
C SER A 131 -0.72 -6.58 -2.91
N ALA A 132 -1.27 -7.78 -3.04
CA ALA A 132 -1.26 -8.77 -1.97
C ALA A 132 0.16 -9.25 -1.65
N VAL A 133 1.00 -9.46 -2.67
CA VAL A 133 2.42 -9.83 -2.48
C VAL A 133 3.18 -8.67 -1.84
N ASP A 134 2.95 -7.42 -2.27
CA ASP A 134 3.56 -6.23 -1.66
C ASP A 134 3.22 -6.12 -0.18
N VAL A 135 1.94 -6.27 0.20
CA VAL A 135 1.51 -6.26 1.61
C VAL A 135 2.17 -7.39 2.41
N LEU A 136 2.29 -8.60 1.83
CA LEU A 136 2.96 -9.71 2.47
C LEU A 136 4.45 -9.43 2.68
N MET A 137 5.14 -8.86 1.70
CA MET A 137 6.55 -8.47 1.80
C MET A 137 6.76 -7.39 2.87
N ILE A 138 5.87 -6.39 2.93
CA ILE A 138 5.88 -5.35 3.98
C ILE A 138 5.69 -5.98 5.36
N TYR A 139 4.75 -6.92 5.51
CA TYR A 139 4.52 -7.63 6.76
C TYR A 139 5.75 -8.42 7.21
N ILE A 140 6.39 -9.17 6.30
CA ILE A 140 7.62 -9.91 6.61
C ILE A 140 8.73 -8.97 7.05
N LEU A 141 8.93 -7.84 6.33
CA LEU A 141 9.90 -6.82 6.69
C LEU A 141 9.64 -6.23 8.08
N TYR A 142 8.40 -5.84 8.33
CA TYR A 142 7.99 -5.30 9.65
C TYR A 142 8.21 -6.33 10.76
N SER A 143 7.85 -7.58 10.53
CA SER A 143 8.07 -8.67 11.48
C SER A 143 9.55 -8.89 11.76
N GLU A 144 10.42 -8.87 10.74
CA GLU A 144 11.86 -8.97 10.95
C GLU A 144 12.44 -7.79 11.73
N LEU A 145 11.99 -6.57 11.45
CA LEU A 145 12.45 -5.37 12.16
C LEU A 145 12.05 -5.42 13.64
N THR A 146 10.81 -5.77 13.94
CA THR A 146 10.31 -5.85 15.32
C THR A 146 10.97 -7.00 16.10
N GLN A 147 11.29 -8.12 15.46
CA GLN A 147 11.98 -9.24 16.11
C GLN A 147 13.47 -8.97 16.41
N LYS A 148 14.09 -7.98 15.76
CA LYS A 148 15.50 -7.60 16.02
C LYS A 148 15.67 -6.76 17.28
N ILE A 149 14.59 -6.17 17.78
CA ILE A 149 14.61 -5.27 18.95
C ILE A 149 14.03 -6.02 20.15
N ASP A 150 14.69 -5.94 21.29
CA ASP A 150 14.16 -6.43 22.55
C ASP A 150 13.02 -5.53 23.04
N ALA A 151 11.87 -6.11 23.34
CA ALA A 151 10.65 -5.37 23.70
C ALA A 151 10.76 -4.59 25.02
N LEU A 152 11.68 -4.98 25.93
CA LEU A 152 11.85 -4.36 27.24
C LEU A 152 12.91 -3.25 27.22
N THR A 153 14.00 -3.50 26.50
CA THR A 153 15.16 -2.58 26.52
C THR A 153 15.24 -1.67 25.31
N HIS A 154 14.46 -1.92 24.27
CA HIS A 154 14.54 -1.26 22.95
C HIS A 154 15.91 -1.34 22.28
N LEU A 155 16.77 -2.25 22.75
CA LEU A 155 18.08 -2.56 22.19
C LEU A 155 17.96 -3.77 21.23
N LEU A 156 19.03 -3.99 20.45
CA LEU A 156 19.10 -5.20 19.64
C LEU A 156 19.07 -6.44 20.55
N ASN A 157 18.22 -7.40 20.20
CA ASN A 157 18.21 -8.67 20.89
C ASN A 157 19.55 -9.40 20.70
N ARG A 158 19.90 -10.32 21.62
CA ARG A 158 21.16 -11.05 21.64
C ARG A 158 21.48 -11.69 20.28
N ARG A 159 20.50 -12.32 19.62
CA ARG A 159 20.67 -12.98 18.33
C ARG A 159 21.05 -11.99 17.24
N SER A 160 20.43 -10.81 17.21
CA SER A 160 20.73 -9.74 16.25
C SER A 160 22.09 -9.10 16.50
N TYR A 161 22.51 -9.02 17.75
CA TYR A 161 23.86 -8.56 18.12
C TYR A 161 24.94 -9.55 17.69
N GLU A 162 24.76 -10.84 17.98
CA GLU A 162 25.71 -11.90 17.63
C GLU A 162 25.86 -12.12 16.13
N SER A 163 24.81 -11.82 15.34
CA SER A 163 24.85 -11.91 13.86
C SER A 163 25.61 -10.78 13.17
N ARG A 164 26.01 -9.72 13.92
CA ARG A 164 26.81 -8.62 13.33
C ARG A 164 28.26 -9.04 13.08
N PRO A 165 28.89 -8.53 12.00
CA PRO A 165 30.33 -8.71 11.78
C PRO A 165 31.13 -8.27 12.99
N ALA A 166 32.20 -9.00 13.31
CA ALA A 166 33.05 -8.74 14.48
C ALA A 166 33.59 -7.30 14.51
N SER A 167 33.83 -6.69 13.34
CA SER A 167 34.29 -5.30 13.19
C SER A 167 33.30 -4.24 13.72
N LEU A 168 32.01 -4.57 13.85
CA LEU A 168 30.99 -3.65 14.34
C LEU A 168 30.57 -3.92 15.81
N ARG A 169 31.10 -4.97 16.45
CA ARG A 169 30.74 -5.34 17.83
C ARG A 169 31.46 -4.53 18.89
N GLY A 170 32.53 -3.81 18.53
CA GLY A 170 33.42 -3.08 19.47
C GLY A 170 33.09 -1.59 19.61
N HIS A 171 32.04 -1.07 19.03
CA HIS A 171 31.67 0.35 19.05
C HIS A 171 30.26 0.60 19.65
N ALA A 172 29.78 -0.29 20.49
CA ALA A 172 28.51 -0.13 21.22
C ALA A 172 28.75 0.10 22.71
#